data_ffeff23f3f5a0580fe41ce39d17dc510
#
_entry.id   ffeff23f3f5a0580fe41ce39d17dc510
#
_cell.length_a   1.000
_cell.length_b   1.000
_cell.length_c   1.000
_cell.angle_alpha   90.00
_cell.angle_beta   90.00
_cell.angle_gamma   90.00
#
_symmetry.space_group_name_H-M   'P 1'
#
loop_
_entity.id
_entity.type
_entity.pdbx_description
1 polymer ?
#
loop_
_entity_poly.entity_id
_entity_poly.type
_entity_poly.pdbx_seq_one_letter_code
_entity_poly.pdbx_strand_id
1 'polypeptide(L)'
;PSLFFSDFRYLCNLRIGRCDSSVGLVLERTLNDRNMAKQLDGATARLGTERVGRLLLEYSIPSIIGMVMMSLYNIVDRIFIGQGVGPLAISGLALTFPLTALVTAIGTLIGVGSAARISIVLGMRDIKWARNILGNAFVLTFLLSAVLITCSMLYLDDILRAFGGSDQTIPYAKDYLRIVIPGSVLSNLSYSFSNIMRASGYPSKSMYTILIGVGLNILLDPLFIFGFGMEIKGAAVATVISMFVSSLFVLSHFFNPKHPVHFRRDCWVPKKRIIRNIVSIGMAPFLINLAASIDRKSVV
;
A
#
# COMPACT_ATOMS: atom_id res chain seq x y z
N PRO A 1 23.69 12.36 25.31
CA PRO A 1 22.50 13.15 24.90
C PRO A 1 21.49 13.30 26.05
N SER A 2 21.39 12.33 26.98
CA SER A 2 20.46 12.36 28.10
C SER A 2 20.90 13.33 29.23
N LEU A 3 22.20 13.54 29.42
CA LEU A 3 22.77 14.43 30.45
C LEU A 3 22.56 15.92 30.11
N PHE A 4 22.58 16.30 28.82
CA PHE A 4 22.37 17.69 28.41
C PHE A 4 20.92 18.17 28.64
N PHE A 5 19.94 17.25 28.62
CA PHE A 5 18.53 17.54 28.85
C PHE A 5 18.22 17.76 30.36
N SER A 6 18.89 17.04 31.23
CA SER A 6 18.71 17.24 32.70
C SER A 6 19.24 18.59 33.12
N ASP A 7 20.38 19.00 32.59
CA ASP A 7 21.01 20.31 32.95
C ASP A 7 20.22 21.49 32.37
N PHE A 8 19.60 21.36 31.20
CA PHE A 8 18.77 22.42 30.63
C PHE A 8 17.43 22.58 31.36
N ARG A 9 16.82 21.51 31.83
CA ARG A 9 15.65 21.56 32.72
C ARG A 9 15.99 22.20 34.07
N TYR A 10 17.17 21.92 34.61
CA TYR A 10 17.66 22.53 35.86
C TYR A 10 17.92 24.02 35.70
N LEU A 11 18.54 24.45 34.63
CA LEU A 11 18.81 25.85 34.30
C LEU A 11 17.55 26.67 34.00
N CYS A 12 16.55 26.07 33.35
CA CYS A 12 15.28 26.73 33.06
C CYS A 12 14.41 26.92 34.33
N ASN A 13 14.43 25.93 35.25
CA ASN A 13 13.72 26.03 36.54
C ASN A 13 14.36 27.01 37.51
N LEU A 14 15.68 27.24 37.42
CA LEU A 14 16.40 28.15 38.31
C LEU A 14 16.29 29.64 37.92
N ARG A 15 15.96 29.96 36.65
CA ARG A 15 16.00 31.36 36.19
C ARG A 15 14.67 31.98 35.83
N ILE A 16 13.61 31.19 35.55
CA ILE A 16 12.33 31.71 35.05
C ILE A 16 11.14 30.93 35.63
N GLY A 17 11.11 30.70 36.89
CA GLY A 17 9.92 30.33 37.73
C GLY A 17 8.69 29.58 37.13
N ARG A 18 8.63 29.27 35.85
CA ARG A 18 7.69 28.37 35.14
C ARG A 18 8.18 28.17 33.71
N CYS A 19 8.76 27.02 33.42
CA CYS A 19 8.95 26.62 32.05
C CYS A 19 7.57 26.17 31.49
N ASP A 20 7.00 27.01 30.63
CA ASP A 20 5.74 26.74 29.98
C ASP A 20 5.90 25.43 29.19
N SER A 21 5.04 24.44 29.43
CA SER A 21 5.09 23.13 28.80
C SER A 21 5.03 23.21 27.25
N SER A 22 4.58 24.35 26.74
CA SER A 22 4.58 24.68 25.30
C SER A 22 5.98 24.89 24.73
N VAL A 23 6.93 25.50 25.49
CA VAL A 23 8.31 25.77 25.02
C VAL A 23 9.11 24.47 24.96
N GLY A 24 8.96 23.59 25.95
CA GLY A 24 9.59 22.26 25.95
C GLY A 24 9.13 21.40 24.74
N LEU A 25 7.85 21.40 24.44
CA LEU A 25 7.27 20.71 23.30
C LEU A 25 7.74 21.28 21.95
N VAL A 26 7.93 22.60 21.86
CA VAL A 26 8.44 23.24 20.63
C VAL A 26 9.92 22.91 20.41
N LEU A 27 10.73 22.92 21.48
CA LEU A 27 12.15 22.56 21.39
C LEU A 27 12.35 21.07 21.05
N GLU A 28 11.59 20.18 21.64
CA GLU A 28 11.62 18.75 21.34
C GLU A 28 11.18 18.48 19.88
N ARG A 29 10.20 19.23 19.39
CA ARG A 29 9.78 19.20 17.98
C ARG A 29 10.88 19.66 17.03
N THR A 30 11.54 20.77 17.33
CA THR A 30 12.62 21.31 16.47
C THR A 30 13.87 20.43 16.47
N LEU A 31 14.22 19.81 17.61
CA LEU A 31 15.33 18.86 17.70
C LEU A 31 15.03 17.56 16.96
N ASN A 32 13.80 17.06 17.05
CA ASN A 32 13.35 15.88 16.32
C ASN A 32 13.31 16.14 14.80
N ASP A 33 12.86 17.31 14.37
CA ASP A 33 12.88 17.73 12.96
C ASP A 33 14.33 17.90 12.44
N ARG A 34 15.28 18.39 13.25
CA ARG A 34 16.71 18.44 12.89
C ARG A 34 17.37 17.06 12.81
N ASN A 35 17.05 16.15 13.73
CA ASN A 35 17.56 14.78 13.68
C ASN A 35 17.00 14.01 12.50
N MET A 36 15.73 14.24 12.15
CA MET A 36 15.13 13.67 10.96
C MET A 36 15.70 14.25 9.66
N ALA A 37 16.01 15.54 9.63
CA ALA A 37 16.72 16.16 8.52
C ALA A 37 18.11 15.52 8.31
N LYS A 38 18.85 15.25 9.40
CA LYS A 38 20.14 14.52 9.32
C LYS A 38 20.01 13.08 8.82
N GLN A 39 18.93 12.37 9.17
CA GLN A 39 18.67 11.02 8.64
C GLN A 39 18.31 11.04 7.16
N LEU A 40 17.57 12.05 6.71
CA LEU A 40 17.30 12.30 5.29
C LEU A 40 18.58 12.67 4.54
N ASP A 41 19.43 13.52 5.14
CA ASP A 41 20.71 13.85 4.56
C ASP A 41 21.60 12.60 4.37
N GLY A 42 21.53 11.62 5.27
CA GLY A 42 22.21 10.33 5.09
C GLY A 42 21.67 9.52 3.91
N ALA A 43 20.35 9.40 3.76
CA ALA A 43 19.73 8.62 2.68
C ALA A 43 19.83 9.34 1.33
N THR A 44 19.61 10.65 1.28
CA THR A 44 19.73 11.45 0.05
C THR A 44 21.19 11.73 -0.34
N ALA A 45 22.10 11.85 0.63
CA ALA A 45 23.54 11.96 0.36
C ALA A 45 24.06 10.68 -0.31
N ARG A 46 23.60 9.48 0.13
CA ARG A 46 23.95 8.22 -0.53
C ARG A 46 23.51 8.18 -2.00
N LEU A 47 22.32 8.70 -2.31
CA LEU A 47 21.81 8.82 -3.69
C LEU A 47 22.66 9.73 -4.57
N GLY A 48 23.34 10.74 -3.98
CA GLY A 48 24.21 11.67 -4.70
C GLY A 48 25.68 11.27 -4.74
N THR A 49 26.16 10.40 -3.85
CA THR A 49 27.57 10.08 -3.67
C THR A 49 27.94 8.62 -4.02
N GLU A 50 27.01 7.68 -3.92
CA GLU A 50 27.27 6.28 -4.27
C GLU A 50 27.25 6.03 -5.78
N ARG A 51 27.98 4.98 -6.21
CA ARG A 51 28.01 4.57 -7.63
C ARG A 51 26.60 4.19 -8.10
N VAL A 52 26.16 4.78 -9.21
CA VAL A 52 24.83 4.58 -9.80
C VAL A 52 24.47 3.08 -9.95
N GLY A 53 25.43 2.24 -10.37
CA GLY A 53 25.22 0.80 -10.52
C GLY A 53 24.87 0.09 -9.22
N ARG A 54 25.48 0.48 -8.09
CA ARG A 54 25.19 -0.11 -6.77
C ARG A 54 23.80 0.29 -6.27
N LEU A 55 23.44 1.57 -6.43
CA LEU A 55 22.11 2.07 -6.11
C LEU A 55 21.04 1.39 -6.96
N LEU A 56 21.30 1.24 -8.26
CA LEU A 56 20.39 0.58 -9.17
C LEU A 56 20.11 -0.87 -8.71
N LEU A 57 21.14 -1.62 -8.33
CA LEU A 57 20.97 -2.97 -7.80
C LEU A 57 20.21 -2.98 -6.45
N GLU A 58 20.52 -2.07 -5.54
CA GLU A 58 19.88 -1.97 -4.22
C GLU A 58 18.37 -1.70 -4.32
N TYR A 59 17.92 -0.97 -5.36
CA TYR A 59 16.50 -0.70 -5.59
C TYR A 59 15.82 -1.71 -6.52
N SER A 60 16.56 -2.24 -7.50
CA SER A 60 16.00 -3.18 -8.49
C SER A 60 15.84 -4.58 -7.94
N ILE A 61 16.82 -5.11 -7.20
CA ILE A 61 16.74 -6.48 -6.65
C ILE A 61 15.49 -6.68 -5.78
N PRO A 62 15.18 -5.83 -4.76
CA PRO A 62 13.96 -5.99 -3.98
C PRO A 62 12.69 -5.90 -4.83
N SER A 63 12.70 -5.05 -5.86
CA SER A 63 11.54 -4.89 -6.75
C SER A 63 11.31 -6.13 -7.62
N ILE A 64 12.38 -6.67 -8.19
CA ILE A 64 12.34 -7.90 -9.01
C ILE A 64 11.88 -9.09 -8.15
N ILE A 65 12.44 -9.26 -6.96
CA ILE A 65 12.01 -10.33 -6.03
C ILE A 65 10.52 -10.18 -5.73
N GLY A 66 10.03 -8.98 -5.43
CA GLY A 66 8.63 -8.73 -5.18
C GLY A 66 7.73 -9.10 -6.37
N MET A 67 8.13 -8.73 -7.60
CA MET A 67 7.38 -9.08 -8.81
C MET A 67 7.36 -10.57 -9.09
N VAL A 68 8.50 -11.26 -8.95
CA VAL A 68 8.59 -12.73 -9.12
C VAL A 68 7.71 -13.44 -8.10
N MET A 69 7.76 -13.04 -6.84
CA MET A 69 6.92 -13.63 -5.79
C MET A 69 5.44 -13.39 -6.04
N MET A 70 5.05 -12.20 -6.52
CA MET A 70 3.67 -11.90 -6.89
C MET A 70 3.19 -12.77 -8.06
N SER A 71 4.04 -13.03 -9.06
CA SER A 71 3.73 -13.91 -10.19
C SER A 71 3.60 -15.37 -9.73
N LEU A 72 4.51 -15.82 -8.87
CA LEU A 72 4.47 -17.16 -8.29
C LEU A 72 3.19 -17.38 -7.48
N TYR A 73 2.82 -16.41 -6.65
CA TYR A 73 1.57 -16.43 -5.90
C TYR A 73 0.36 -16.65 -6.81
N ASN A 74 0.24 -15.87 -7.90
CA ASN A 74 -0.90 -16.02 -8.82
C ASN A 74 -1.00 -17.41 -9.46
N ILE A 75 0.13 -18.08 -9.67
CA ILE A 75 0.17 -19.45 -10.21
C ILE A 75 -0.26 -20.45 -9.13
N VAL A 76 0.32 -20.33 -7.94
CA VAL A 76 0.08 -21.25 -6.82
C VAL A 76 -1.37 -21.20 -6.35
N ASP A 77 -1.94 -19.99 -6.19
CA ASP A 77 -3.33 -19.77 -5.82
C ASP A 77 -4.30 -20.47 -6.79
N ARG A 78 -4.05 -20.36 -8.11
CA ARG A 78 -4.86 -21.06 -9.12
C ARG A 78 -4.72 -22.56 -9.08
N ILE A 79 -3.53 -23.09 -8.79
CA ILE A 79 -3.34 -24.53 -8.64
C ILE A 79 -4.14 -25.05 -7.45
N PHE A 80 -4.12 -24.36 -6.30
CA PHE A 80 -4.88 -24.78 -5.12
C PHE A 80 -6.39 -24.71 -5.36
N ILE A 81 -6.89 -23.64 -5.98
CA ILE A 81 -8.32 -23.52 -6.32
C ILE A 81 -8.73 -24.58 -7.35
N GLY A 82 -7.91 -24.84 -8.36
CA GLY A 82 -8.19 -25.84 -9.38
C GLY A 82 -8.26 -27.26 -8.83
N GLN A 83 -7.35 -27.62 -7.92
CA GLN A 83 -7.32 -28.92 -7.29
C GLN A 83 -8.37 -29.09 -6.18
N GLY A 84 -8.65 -28.01 -5.43
CA GLY A 84 -9.55 -28.08 -4.27
C GLY A 84 -11.02 -27.90 -4.61
N VAL A 85 -11.34 -27.12 -5.66
CA VAL A 85 -12.75 -26.76 -6.00
C VAL A 85 -13.16 -27.25 -7.39
N GLY A 86 -12.22 -27.32 -8.33
CA GLY A 86 -12.46 -27.82 -9.67
C GLY A 86 -12.45 -26.77 -10.79
N PRO A 87 -12.61 -27.20 -12.04
CA PRO A 87 -12.43 -26.34 -13.23
C PRO A 87 -13.47 -25.22 -13.35
N LEU A 88 -14.69 -25.42 -12.86
CA LEU A 88 -15.73 -24.38 -12.87
C LEU A 88 -15.37 -23.20 -11.96
N ALA A 89 -14.68 -23.47 -10.85
CA ALA A 89 -14.20 -22.42 -9.95
C ALA A 89 -13.09 -21.58 -10.60
N ILE A 90 -12.20 -22.20 -11.39
CA ILE A 90 -11.17 -21.46 -12.16
C ILE A 90 -11.83 -20.54 -13.18
N SER A 91 -12.86 -21.04 -13.88
CA SER A 91 -13.63 -20.24 -14.83
C SER A 91 -14.37 -19.09 -14.13
N GLY A 92 -14.97 -19.35 -12.96
CA GLY A 92 -15.55 -18.32 -12.10
C GLY A 92 -14.54 -17.27 -11.65
N LEU A 93 -13.33 -17.71 -11.28
CA LEU A 93 -12.24 -16.80 -10.90
C LEU A 93 -11.77 -15.93 -12.08
N ALA A 94 -11.80 -16.48 -13.32
CA ALA A 94 -11.48 -15.69 -14.51
C ALA A 94 -12.42 -14.49 -14.68
N LEU A 95 -13.69 -14.61 -14.32
CA LEU A 95 -14.65 -13.51 -14.36
C LEU A 95 -14.35 -12.39 -13.33
N THR A 96 -13.53 -12.67 -12.32
CA THR A 96 -13.17 -11.66 -11.30
C THR A 96 -12.07 -10.72 -11.77
N PHE A 97 -11.35 -11.06 -12.86
CA PHE A 97 -10.21 -10.31 -13.37
C PHE A 97 -10.47 -8.83 -13.63
N PRO A 98 -11.55 -8.45 -14.32
CA PRO A 98 -11.79 -7.05 -14.62
C PRO A 98 -11.96 -6.21 -13.37
N LEU A 99 -12.64 -6.74 -12.35
CA LEU A 99 -12.82 -6.06 -11.08
C LEU A 99 -11.51 -5.98 -10.27
N THR A 100 -10.75 -7.06 -10.21
CA THR A 100 -9.44 -7.06 -9.52
C THR A 100 -8.43 -6.16 -10.23
N ALA A 101 -8.47 -6.07 -11.55
CA ALA A 101 -7.66 -5.14 -12.32
C ALA A 101 -8.05 -3.68 -12.04
N LEU A 102 -9.34 -3.38 -11.89
CA LEU A 102 -9.82 -2.04 -11.51
C LEU A 102 -9.34 -1.67 -10.08
N VAL A 103 -9.41 -2.61 -9.14
CA VAL A 103 -8.83 -2.44 -7.78
C VAL A 103 -7.35 -2.08 -7.88
N THR A 104 -6.58 -2.86 -8.66
CA THR A 104 -5.15 -2.63 -8.85
C THR A 104 -4.86 -1.29 -9.53
N ALA A 105 -5.68 -0.89 -10.50
CA ALA A 105 -5.55 0.39 -11.18
C ALA A 105 -5.70 1.57 -10.20
N ILE A 106 -6.69 1.51 -9.29
CA ILE A 106 -6.88 2.54 -8.23
C ILE A 106 -5.67 2.56 -7.28
N GLY A 107 -5.20 1.40 -6.85
CA GLY A 107 -3.99 1.30 -6.02
C GLY A 107 -2.77 1.90 -6.71
N THR A 108 -2.63 1.68 -8.02
CA THR A 108 -1.54 2.23 -8.83
C THR A 108 -1.67 3.75 -8.99
N LEU A 109 -2.88 4.26 -9.24
CA LEU A 109 -3.16 5.70 -9.32
C LEU A 109 -2.62 6.44 -8.09
N ILE A 110 -2.97 5.94 -6.93
CA ILE A 110 -2.61 6.58 -5.66
C ILE A 110 -1.15 6.28 -5.30
N GLY A 111 -0.74 5.02 -5.41
CA GLY A 111 0.58 4.56 -5.01
C GLY A 111 1.69 5.21 -5.82
N VAL A 112 1.63 5.12 -7.15
CA VAL A 112 2.65 5.70 -8.05
C VAL A 112 2.59 7.23 -8.01
N GLY A 113 1.38 7.81 -8.05
CA GLY A 113 1.20 9.25 -7.99
C GLY A 113 1.76 9.88 -6.71
N SER A 114 1.48 9.26 -5.56
CA SER A 114 1.99 9.71 -4.26
C SER A 114 3.50 9.47 -4.12
N ALA A 115 3.99 8.30 -4.55
CA ALA A 115 5.39 7.94 -4.48
C ALA A 115 6.27 8.92 -5.29
N ALA A 116 5.89 9.21 -6.54
CA ALA A 116 6.61 10.14 -7.38
C ALA A 116 6.64 11.56 -6.75
N ARG A 117 5.51 12.00 -6.21
CA ARG A 117 5.43 13.32 -5.58
C ARG A 117 6.24 13.40 -4.29
N ILE A 118 6.20 12.35 -3.47
CA ILE A 118 7.00 12.27 -2.23
C ILE A 118 8.50 12.29 -2.56
N SER A 119 8.95 11.54 -3.58
CA SER A 119 10.36 11.55 -4.00
C SER A 119 10.85 12.95 -4.39
N ILE A 120 10.05 13.69 -5.17
CA ILE A 120 10.38 15.07 -5.56
C ILE A 120 10.49 15.98 -4.33
N VAL A 121 9.52 15.90 -3.44
CA VAL A 121 9.44 16.77 -2.25
C VAL A 121 10.52 16.42 -1.22
N LEU A 122 10.89 15.14 -1.09
CA LEU A 122 12.02 14.73 -0.25
C LEU A 122 13.36 15.23 -0.84
N GLY A 123 13.50 15.22 -2.18
CA GLY A 123 14.66 15.84 -2.85
C GLY A 123 14.78 17.34 -2.57
N MET A 124 13.64 18.04 -2.42
CA MET A 124 13.59 19.46 -1.99
C MET A 124 13.74 19.64 -0.47
N ARG A 125 13.91 18.56 0.30
CA ARG A 125 14.02 18.56 1.78
C ARG A 125 12.78 19.08 2.52
N ASP A 126 11.60 19.11 1.88
CA ASP A 126 10.35 19.55 2.53
C ASP A 126 9.59 18.36 3.12
N ILE A 127 10.00 17.95 4.33
CA ILE A 127 9.38 16.84 5.06
C ILE A 127 7.93 17.12 5.41
N LYS A 128 7.57 18.40 5.70
CA LYS A 128 6.19 18.76 6.04
C LYS A 128 5.25 18.49 4.86
N TRP A 129 5.69 18.83 3.66
CA TRP A 129 4.91 18.60 2.46
C TRP A 129 4.80 17.09 2.14
N ALA A 130 5.89 16.32 2.33
CA ALA A 130 5.87 14.86 2.16
C ALA A 130 4.87 14.18 3.10
N ARG A 131 4.81 14.58 4.39
CA ARG A 131 3.81 14.09 5.35
C ARG A 131 2.38 14.44 4.95
N ASN A 132 2.15 15.65 4.45
CA ASN A 132 0.83 16.03 3.94
C ASN A 132 0.41 15.17 2.74
N ILE A 133 1.35 14.82 1.84
CA ILE A 133 1.07 13.91 0.72
C ILE A 133 0.70 12.52 1.25
N LEU A 134 1.43 11.99 2.24
CA LEU A 134 1.15 10.71 2.88
C LEU A 134 -0.29 10.66 3.46
N GLY A 135 -0.68 11.67 4.24
CA GLY A 135 -2.02 11.75 4.82
C GLY A 135 -3.12 11.88 3.76
N ASN A 136 -2.90 12.71 2.73
CA ASN A 136 -3.85 12.85 1.63
C ASN A 136 -3.96 11.57 0.78
N ALA A 137 -2.86 10.82 0.59
CA ALA A 137 -2.87 9.52 -0.07
C ALA A 137 -3.72 8.51 0.72
N PHE A 138 -3.63 8.51 2.06
CA PHE A 138 -4.45 7.65 2.91
C PHE A 138 -5.93 7.95 2.76
N VAL A 139 -6.33 9.22 2.90
CA VAL A 139 -7.73 9.63 2.74
C VAL A 139 -8.26 9.30 1.34
N LEU A 140 -7.45 9.56 0.31
CA LEU A 140 -7.82 9.27 -1.08
C LEU A 140 -8.00 7.76 -1.32
N THR A 141 -7.14 6.92 -0.72
CA THR A 141 -7.25 5.45 -0.80
C THR A 141 -8.57 4.98 -0.21
N PHE A 142 -8.92 5.44 0.99
CA PHE A 142 -10.20 5.07 1.61
C PHE A 142 -11.40 5.55 0.79
N LEU A 143 -11.37 6.79 0.31
CA LEU A 143 -12.49 7.37 -0.43
C LEU A 143 -12.73 6.65 -1.77
N LEU A 144 -11.67 6.44 -2.55
CA LEU A 144 -11.79 5.76 -3.85
C LEU A 144 -12.13 4.28 -3.68
N SER A 145 -11.56 3.61 -2.66
CA SER A 145 -11.90 2.22 -2.37
C SER A 145 -13.35 2.08 -1.90
N ALA A 146 -13.86 3.00 -1.07
CA ALA A 146 -15.24 2.99 -0.63
C ALA A 146 -16.21 3.15 -1.81
N VAL A 147 -15.93 4.07 -2.73
CA VAL A 147 -16.71 4.25 -3.96
C VAL A 147 -16.68 2.97 -4.80
N LEU A 148 -15.48 2.40 -5.00
CA LEU A 148 -15.33 1.17 -5.77
C LEU A 148 -16.13 0.01 -5.14
N ILE A 149 -16.01 -0.20 -3.82
CA ILE A 149 -16.71 -1.26 -3.10
C ILE A 149 -18.22 -1.09 -3.27
N THR A 150 -18.73 0.11 -3.02
CA THR A 150 -20.17 0.39 -3.11
C THR A 150 -20.69 0.15 -4.52
N CYS A 151 -20.03 0.68 -5.55
CA CYS A 151 -20.42 0.48 -6.93
C CYS A 151 -20.33 -1.00 -7.34
N SER A 152 -19.23 -1.68 -6.99
CA SER A 152 -19.05 -3.10 -7.34
C SER A 152 -20.04 -4.01 -6.63
N MET A 153 -20.43 -3.71 -5.37
CA MET A 153 -21.40 -4.52 -4.64
C MET A 153 -22.83 -4.33 -5.14
N LEU A 154 -23.21 -3.09 -5.52
CA LEU A 154 -24.54 -2.80 -6.05
C LEU A 154 -24.77 -3.43 -7.42
N TYR A 155 -23.77 -3.41 -8.29
CA TYR A 155 -23.89 -3.88 -9.68
C TYR A 155 -23.14 -5.20 -9.93
N LEU A 156 -22.88 -6.00 -8.89
CA LEU A 156 -22.04 -7.20 -9.00
C LEU A 156 -22.57 -8.19 -10.05
N ASP A 157 -23.87 -8.43 -10.07
CA ASP A 157 -24.52 -9.35 -11.01
C ASP A 157 -24.45 -8.86 -12.44
N ASP A 158 -24.75 -7.59 -12.65
CA ASP A 158 -24.74 -6.97 -13.97
C ASP A 158 -23.32 -6.96 -14.54
N ILE A 159 -22.33 -6.66 -13.69
CA ILE A 159 -20.92 -6.69 -14.09
C ILE A 159 -20.49 -8.10 -14.49
N LEU A 160 -20.78 -9.12 -13.69
CA LEU A 160 -20.40 -10.49 -14.00
C LEU A 160 -21.06 -11.01 -15.27
N ARG A 161 -22.33 -10.70 -15.50
CA ARG A 161 -23.05 -11.04 -16.74
C ARG A 161 -22.47 -10.30 -17.95
N ALA A 162 -22.13 -9.01 -17.80
CA ALA A 162 -21.50 -8.22 -18.88
C ALA A 162 -20.12 -8.75 -19.28
N PHE A 163 -19.41 -9.44 -18.37
CA PHE A 163 -18.13 -10.09 -18.64
C PHE A 163 -18.26 -11.55 -19.10
N GLY A 164 -19.48 -11.99 -19.47
CA GLY A 164 -19.69 -13.30 -20.05
C GLY A 164 -19.89 -14.42 -19.03
N GLY A 165 -20.27 -14.08 -17.80
CA GLY A 165 -20.60 -15.08 -16.77
C GLY A 165 -21.80 -15.93 -17.14
N SER A 166 -21.65 -17.25 -17.04
CA SER A 166 -22.75 -18.22 -17.16
C SER A 166 -23.42 -18.44 -15.80
N ASP A 167 -24.65 -18.95 -15.80
CA ASP A 167 -25.37 -19.28 -14.56
C ASP A 167 -24.62 -20.32 -13.71
N GLN A 168 -23.69 -21.08 -14.29
CA GLN A 168 -22.87 -22.05 -13.58
C GLN A 168 -21.60 -21.42 -12.95
N THR A 169 -21.03 -20.37 -13.55
CA THR A 169 -19.77 -19.76 -13.09
C THR A 169 -19.97 -18.55 -12.20
N ILE A 170 -21.09 -17.83 -12.34
CA ILE A 170 -21.44 -16.66 -11.55
C ILE A 170 -21.47 -16.95 -10.04
N PRO A 171 -22.02 -18.07 -9.53
CA PRO A 171 -22.03 -18.34 -8.09
C PRO A 171 -20.63 -18.35 -7.47
N TYR A 172 -19.66 -19.01 -8.12
CA TYR A 172 -18.27 -19.06 -7.66
C TYR A 172 -17.60 -17.69 -7.65
N ALA A 173 -17.80 -16.91 -8.72
CA ALA A 173 -17.29 -15.54 -8.80
C ALA A 173 -17.88 -14.63 -7.72
N LYS A 174 -19.19 -14.75 -7.44
CA LYS A 174 -19.87 -13.98 -6.38
C LYS A 174 -19.36 -14.33 -4.99
N ASP A 175 -19.25 -15.61 -4.68
CA ASP A 175 -18.78 -16.09 -3.39
C ASP A 175 -17.36 -15.57 -3.09
N TYR A 176 -16.50 -15.53 -4.11
CA TYR A 176 -15.17 -14.98 -4.01
C TYR A 176 -15.19 -13.45 -3.85
N LEU A 177 -15.87 -12.74 -4.75
CA LEU A 177 -15.85 -11.27 -4.80
C LEU A 177 -16.54 -10.62 -3.61
N ARG A 178 -17.59 -11.21 -3.06
CA ARG A 178 -18.27 -10.71 -1.85
C ARG A 178 -17.33 -10.59 -0.65
N ILE A 179 -16.30 -11.44 -0.60
CA ILE A 179 -15.29 -11.42 0.46
C ILE A 179 -14.11 -10.52 0.08
N VAL A 180 -13.62 -10.61 -1.16
CA VAL A 180 -12.41 -9.92 -1.60
C VAL A 180 -12.64 -8.43 -1.89
N ILE A 181 -13.80 -8.04 -2.44
CA ILE A 181 -14.06 -6.61 -2.74
C ILE A 181 -14.04 -5.74 -1.48
N PRO A 182 -14.68 -6.06 -0.36
CA PRO A 182 -14.51 -5.30 0.87
C PRO A 182 -13.05 -5.26 1.36
N GLY A 183 -12.32 -6.36 1.17
CA GLY A 183 -10.88 -6.43 1.46
C GLY A 183 -10.00 -5.57 0.55
N SER A 184 -10.51 -5.09 -0.57
CA SER A 184 -9.74 -4.29 -1.55
C SER A 184 -9.18 -2.99 -0.98
N VAL A 185 -9.79 -2.40 0.06
CA VAL A 185 -9.22 -1.26 0.80
C VAL A 185 -7.85 -1.61 1.36
N LEU A 186 -7.73 -2.80 1.97
CA LEU A 186 -6.48 -3.29 2.58
C LEU A 186 -5.41 -3.52 1.51
N SER A 187 -5.84 -4.11 0.37
CA SER A 187 -4.96 -4.30 -0.79
C SER A 187 -4.44 -2.98 -1.32
N ASN A 188 -5.32 -2.01 -1.56
CA ASN A 188 -4.95 -0.68 -2.04
C ASN A 188 -4.06 0.06 -1.06
N LEU A 189 -4.30 -0.05 0.26
CA LEU A 189 -3.43 0.48 1.30
C LEU A 189 -2.05 -0.16 1.23
N SER A 190 -1.98 -1.49 1.26
CA SER A 190 -0.71 -2.22 1.22
C SER A 190 0.09 -1.85 -0.03
N TYR A 191 -0.54 -1.85 -1.21
CA TYR A 191 0.11 -1.55 -2.47
C TYR A 191 0.57 -0.07 -2.56
N SER A 192 -0.32 0.88 -2.27
CA SER A 192 0.00 2.31 -2.36
C SER A 192 1.10 2.71 -1.38
N PHE A 193 0.99 2.26 -0.13
CA PHE A 193 1.95 2.61 0.91
C PHE A 193 3.28 1.86 0.77
N SER A 194 3.30 0.67 0.17
CA SER A 194 4.53 -0.02 -0.22
C SER A 194 5.31 0.78 -1.28
N ASN A 195 4.62 1.38 -2.27
CA ASN A 195 5.25 2.27 -3.25
C ASN A 195 5.80 3.56 -2.59
N ILE A 196 5.04 4.16 -1.66
CA ILE A 196 5.49 5.33 -0.89
C ILE A 196 6.70 4.97 -0.03
N MET A 197 6.71 3.82 0.62
CA MET A 197 7.83 3.33 1.44
C MET A 197 9.11 3.18 0.61
N ARG A 198 9.00 2.62 -0.61
CA ARG A 198 10.11 2.50 -1.56
C ARG A 198 10.64 3.88 -1.98
N ALA A 199 9.72 4.80 -2.32
CA ALA A 199 10.05 6.18 -2.68
C ALA A 199 10.68 6.98 -1.53
N SER A 200 10.40 6.60 -0.28
CA SER A 200 10.97 7.22 0.93
C SER A 200 12.34 6.66 1.32
N GLY A 201 12.95 5.77 0.50
CA GLY A 201 14.29 5.23 0.73
C GLY A 201 14.32 3.88 1.48
N TYR A 202 13.20 3.17 1.56
CA TYR A 202 13.11 1.86 2.23
C TYR A 202 12.68 0.73 1.27
N PRO A 203 13.45 0.44 0.17
CA PRO A 203 13.06 -0.56 -0.83
C PRO A 203 12.97 -1.97 -0.25
N SER A 204 13.88 -2.36 0.63
CA SER A 204 13.87 -3.69 1.26
C SER A 204 12.62 -3.89 2.15
N LYS A 205 12.18 -2.88 2.89
CA LYS A 205 10.95 -2.99 3.69
C LYS A 205 9.71 -3.10 2.81
N SER A 206 9.67 -2.39 1.69
CA SER A 206 8.62 -2.52 0.69
C SER A 206 8.54 -3.96 0.14
N MET A 207 9.69 -4.58 -0.14
CA MET A 207 9.76 -5.99 -0.54
C MET A 207 9.19 -6.92 0.54
N TYR A 208 9.57 -6.73 1.82
CA TYR A 208 9.03 -7.53 2.92
C TYR A 208 7.52 -7.43 3.04
N THR A 209 6.92 -6.28 2.75
CA THR A 209 5.44 -6.15 2.72
C THR A 209 4.82 -7.13 1.74
N ILE A 210 5.40 -7.25 0.53
CA ILE A 210 4.94 -8.18 -0.51
C ILE A 210 5.18 -9.63 -0.08
N LEU A 211 6.38 -9.93 0.42
CA LEU A 211 6.74 -11.29 0.86
C LEU A 211 5.86 -11.80 1.99
N ILE A 212 5.51 -10.96 2.96
CA ILE A 212 4.60 -11.30 4.06
C ILE A 212 3.21 -11.63 3.50
N GLY A 213 2.67 -10.79 2.61
CA GLY A 213 1.36 -11.02 2.01
C GLY A 213 1.32 -12.30 1.20
N VAL A 214 2.25 -12.46 0.30
CA VAL A 214 2.36 -13.65 -0.57
C VAL A 214 2.63 -14.92 0.24
N GLY A 215 3.60 -14.88 1.16
CA GLY A 215 3.96 -16.03 1.96
C GLY A 215 2.81 -16.49 2.85
N LEU A 216 2.12 -15.53 3.49
CA LEU A 216 0.97 -15.86 4.34
C LEU A 216 -0.19 -16.43 3.52
N ASN A 217 -0.45 -15.89 2.33
CA ASN A 217 -1.51 -16.39 1.47
C ASN A 217 -1.21 -17.83 1.01
N ILE A 218 -0.01 -18.13 0.51
CA ILE A 218 0.39 -19.48 0.09
C ILE A 218 0.24 -20.50 1.24
N LEU A 219 0.44 -20.07 2.50
CA LEU A 219 0.27 -20.95 3.66
C LEU A 219 -1.20 -21.11 4.06
N LEU A 220 -2.00 -20.05 3.94
CA LEU A 220 -3.40 -20.06 4.36
C LEU A 220 -4.33 -20.69 3.33
N ASP A 221 -4.03 -20.58 2.02
CA ASP A 221 -4.85 -21.16 0.96
C ASP A 221 -5.10 -22.66 1.15
N PRO A 222 -4.07 -23.52 1.28
CA PRO A 222 -4.31 -24.93 1.49
C PRO A 222 -5.01 -25.25 2.82
N LEU A 223 -4.74 -24.44 3.86
CA LEU A 223 -5.40 -24.61 5.15
C LEU A 223 -6.91 -24.37 5.07
N PHE A 224 -7.34 -23.29 4.41
CA PHE A 224 -8.76 -22.94 4.29
C PHE A 224 -9.47 -23.77 3.23
N ILE A 225 -8.81 -24.07 2.10
CA ILE A 225 -9.42 -24.83 1.01
C ILE A 225 -9.55 -26.30 1.40
N PHE A 226 -8.45 -26.95 1.81
CA PHE A 226 -8.42 -28.38 2.08
C PHE A 226 -8.66 -28.72 3.57
N GLY A 227 -8.09 -27.93 4.50
CA GLY A 227 -8.21 -28.20 5.94
C GLY A 227 -9.61 -27.92 6.48
N PHE A 228 -10.19 -26.79 6.13
CA PHE A 228 -11.54 -26.38 6.56
C PHE A 228 -12.64 -26.70 5.53
N GLY A 229 -12.30 -27.14 4.32
CA GLY A 229 -13.26 -27.48 3.28
C GLY A 229 -14.12 -26.30 2.81
N MET A 230 -13.58 -25.06 2.91
CA MET A 230 -14.32 -23.83 2.59
C MET A 230 -14.36 -23.54 1.09
N GLU A 231 -13.77 -24.37 0.25
CA GLU A 231 -13.73 -24.22 -1.20
C GLU A 231 -13.23 -22.82 -1.63
N ILE A 232 -13.89 -22.17 -2.61
CA ILE A 232 -13.49 -20.85 -3.13
C ILE A 232 -13.57 -19.73 -2.08
N LYS A 233 -14.47 -19.88 -1.08
CA LYS A 233 -14.57 -18.93 0.04
C LYS A 233 -13.32 -18.97 0.91
N GLY A 234 -12.71 -20.15 1.04
CA GLY A 234 -11.45 -20.34 1.77
C GLY A 234 -10.31 -19.53 1.15
N ALA A 235 -10.14 -19.61 -0.17
CA ALA A 235 -9.16 -18.80 -0.89
C ALA A 235 -9.42 -17.29 -0.72
N ALA A 236 -10.69 -16.86 -0.78
CA ALA A 236 -11.06 -15.47 -0.59
C ALA A 236 -10.70 -14.96 0.83
N VAL A 237 -10.99 -15.75 1.86
CA VAL A 237 -10.66 -15.42 3.26
C VAL A 237 -9.15 -15.39 3.48
N ALA A 238 -8.41 -16.36 2.97
CA ALA A 238 -6.94 -16.39 3.05
C ALA A 238 -6.32 -15.13 2.42
N THR A 239 -6.84 -14.74 1.25
CA THR A 239 -6.42 -13.52 0.55
C THR A 239 -6.67 -12.27 1.40
N VAL A 240 -7.85 -12.11 1.99
CA VAL A 240 -8.18 -10.93 2.82
C VAL A 240 -7.33 -10.89 4.09
N ILE A 241 -7.09 -12.02 4.75
CA ILE A 241 -6.21 -12.09 5.93
C ILE A 241 -4.79 -11.66 5.55
N SER A 242 -4.28 -12.16 4.43
CA SER A 242 -2.93 -11.81 3.93
C SER A 242 -2.82 -10.32 3.59
N MET A 243 -3.85 -9.74 2.97
CA MET A 243 -3.95 -8.29 2.72
C MET A 243 -3.99 -7.50 4.03
N PHE A 244 -4.72 -7.98 5.03
CA PHE A 244 -4.81 -7.33 6.34
C PHE A 244 -3.44 -7.28 7.03
N VAL A 245 -2.75 -8.41 7.12
CA VAL A 245 -1.43 -8.47 7.76
C VAL A 245 -0.41 -7.61 7.00
N SER A 246 -0.41 -7.65 5.67
CA SER A 246 0.47 -6.80 4.84
C SER A 246 0.18 -5.32 5.04
N SER A 247 -1.10 -4.93 5.09
CA SER A 247 -1.49 -3.54 5.33
C SER A 247 -1.10 -3.06 6.72
N LEU A 248 -1.23 -3.93 7.73
CA LEU A 248 -0.81 -3.63 9.10
C LEU A 248 0.71 -3.44 9.18
N PHE A 249 1.48 -4.29 8.50
CA PHE A 249 2.94 -4.18 8.46
C PHE A 249 3.38 -2.86 7.80
N VAL A 250 2.82 -2.50 6.66
CA VAL A 250 3.20 -1.26 5.98
C VAL A 250 2.77 -0.03 6.77
N LEU A 251 1.58 -0.05 7.37
CA LEU A 251 1.09 1.06 8.19
C LEU A 251 1.93 1.24 9.46
N SER A 252 2.36 0.15 10.11
CA SER A 252 3.22 0.20 11.31
C SER A 252 4.51 0.99 11.05
N HIS A 253 5.06 0.91 9.83
CA HIS A 253 6.20 1.71 9.44
C HIS A 253 5.90 3.21 9.48
N PHE A 254 4.74 3.65 8.97
CA PHE A 254 4.36 5.06 8.89
C PHE A 254 3.79 5.62 10.21
N PHE A 255 3.36 4.77 11.12
CA PHE A 255 3.01 5.20 12.48
C PHE A 255 4.22 5.40 13.40
N ASN A 256 5.39 4.87 13.01
CA ASN A 256 6.60 5.03 13.82
C ASN A 256 7.21 6.43 13.64
N PRO A 257 7.26 7.26 14.69
CA PRO A 257 7.78 8.63 14.62
C PRO A 257 9.29 8.72 14.34
N LYS A 258 10.01 7.59 14.38
CA LYS A 258 11.43 7.53 14.02
C LYS A 258 11.70 7.73 12.54
N HIS A 259 10.69 7.50 11.67
CA HIS A 259 10.84 7.67 10.24
C HIS A 259 10.58 9.12 9.81
N PRO A 260 11.30 9.65 8.81
CA PRO A 260 11.13 11.03 8.32
C PRO A 260 9.72 11.30 7.84
N VAL A 261 9.18 10.36 7.05
CA VAL A 261 7.80 10.42 6.56
C VAL A 261 6.95 9.51 7.44
N HIS A 262 6.17 10.11 8.34
CA HIS A 262 5.26 9.42 9.25
C HIS A 262 3.94 10.18 9.38
N PHE A 263 2.89 9.49 9.86
CA PHE A 263 1.60 10.12 10.12
C PHE A 263 1.69 11.10 11.29
N ARG A 264 1.11 12.30 11.07
CA ARG A 264 0.96 13.33 12.10
C ARG A 264 -0.50 13.84 12.05
N ARG A 265 -1.00 14.35 13.18
CA ARG A 265 -2.39 14.84 13.27
C ARG A 265 -2.72 15.90 12.23
N ASP A 266 -1.75 16.72 11.84
CA ASP A 266 -1.92 17.82 10.87
C ASP A 266 -2.01 17.35 9.40
N CYS A 267 -1.71 16.05 9.11
CA CYS A 267 -1.64 15.52 7.73
C CYS A 267 -2.97 15.04 7.16
N TRP A 268 -3.99 14.93 8.02
CA TRP A 268 -5.30 14.34 7.65
C TRP A 268 -6.22 15.30 6.89
N VAL A 269 -5.88 16.58 6.82
CA VAL A 269 -6.70 17.57 6.13
C VAL A 269 -6.54 17.42 4.61
N PRO A 270 -7.61 17.08 3.87
CA PRO A 270 -7.53 16.93 2.42
C PRO A 270 -7.24 18.27 1.76
N LYS A 271 -6.13 18.33 1.01
CA LYS A 271 -5.72 19.54 0.26
C LYS A 271 -5.93 19.30 -1.24
N LYS A 272 -6.89 20.00 -1.84
CA LYS A 272 -7.23 19.88 -3.26
C LYS A 272 -6.01 19.90 -4.20
N ARG A 273 -5.03 20.76 -3.91
CA ARG A 273 -3.79 20.87 -4.70
C ARG A 273 -2.95 19.58 -4.64
N ILE A 274 -2.88 18.94 -3.46
CA ILE A 274 -2.13 17.67 -3.29
C ILE A 274 -2.84 16.55 -4.02
N ILE A 275 -4.15 16.42 -3.81
CA ILE A 275 -4.99 15.38 -4.46
C ILE A 275 -4.88 15.50 -5.98
N ARG A 276 -5.03 16.72 -6.52
CA ARG A 276 -4.87 16.95 -7.97
C ARG A 276 -3.51 16.51 -8.49
N ASN A 277 -2.44 16.78 -7.76
CA ASN A 277 -1.09 16.39 -8.16
C ASN A 277 -0.90 14.87 -8.13
N ILE A 278 -1.41 14.19 -7.09
CA ILE A 278 -1.37 12.72 -6.99
C ILE A 278 -2.11 12.10 -8.19
N VAL A 279 -3.34 12.54 -8.43
CA VAL A 279 -4.18 12.02 -9.51
C VAL A 279 -3.56 12.30 -10.88
N SER A 280 -3.05 13.52 -11.12
CA SER A 280 -2.44 13.89 -12.40
C SER A 280 -1.24 13.00 -12.75
N ILE A 281 -0.35 12.70 -11.80
CA ILE A 281 0.81 11.85 -12.02
C ILE A 281 0.40 10.38 -12.13
N GLY A 282 -0.52 9.93 -11.28
CA GLY A 282 -0.99 8.55 -11.25
C GLY A 282 -1.93 8.18 -12.39
N MET A 283 -2.46 9.15 -13.15
CA MET A 283 -3.42 8.90 -14.23
C MET A 283 -2.81 8.06 -15.36
N ALA A 284 -1.56 8.32 -15.74
CA ALA A 284 -0.92 7.55 -16.82
C ALA A 284 -0.83 6.04 -16.51
N PRO A 285 -0.25 5.59 -15.39
CA PRO A 285 -0.23 4.17 -15.05
C PRO A 285 -1.62 3.60 -14.75
N PHE A 286 -2.56 4.41 -14.26
CA PHE A 286 -3.95 4.00 -14.10
C PHE A 286 -4.59 3.61 -15.44
N LEU A 287 -4.47 4.48 -16.46
CA LEU A 287 -5.03 4.23 -17.78
C LEU A 287 -4.38 3.03 -18.47
N ILE A 288 -3.08 2.80 -18.28
CA ILE A 288 -2.39 1.61 -18.78
C ILE A 288 -2.97 0.33 -18.17
N ASN A 289 -3.16 0.29 -16.85
CA ASN A 289 -3.76 -0.87 -16.18
C ASN A 289 -5.23 -1.07 -16.59
N LEU A 290 -5.98 0.00 -16.78
CA LEU A 290 -7.37 -0.06 -17.23
C LEU A 290 -7.46 -0.58 -18.67
N ALA A 291 -6.61 -0.08 -19.58
CA ALA A 291 -6.54 -0.54 -20.96
C ALA A 291 -6.18 -2.03 -21.04
N ALA A 292 -5.18 -2.48 -20.28
CA ALA A 292 -4.80 -3.89 -20.18
C ALA A 292 -5.94 -4.79 -19.64
N SER A 293 -6.82 -4.24 -18.79
CA SER A 293 -8.01 -4.95 -18.32
C SER A 293 -9.06 -5.15 -19.39
N ILE A 294 -9.22 -4.17 -20.29
CA ILE A 294 -10.20 -4.21 -21.39
C ILE A 294 -9.69 -5.11 -22.52
N ASP A 295 -8.40 -5.03 -22.85
CA ASP A 295 -7.79 -5.81 -23.93
C ASP A 295 -7.86 -7.33 -23.68
N ARG A 296 -7.73 -7.77 -22.44
CA ARG A 296 -7.91 -9.18 -22.05
C ARG A 296 -9.33 -9.70 -22.26
N LYS A 297 -10.35 -8.84 -22.37
CA LYS A 297 -11.73 -9.23 -22.72
C LYS A 297 -11.84 -9.76 -24.16
N SER A 298 -10.95 -9.32 -25.06
CA SER A 298 -10.96 -9.73 -26.47
C SER A 298 -10.28 -11.07 -26.73
N VAL A 299 -9.64 -11.68 -25.72
CA VAL A 299 -8.86 -12.94 -25.85
C VAL A 299 -9.56 -14.14 -25.18
N VAL A 300 -10.68 -13.92 -24.48
CA VAL A 300 -11.52 -14.95 -23.86
C VAL A 300 -12.82 -15.06 -24.61
#